data_890d52e11d75f3318cc7ec7cef796610
#
_entry.id   890d52e11d75f3318cc7ec7cef796610
#
_cell.length_a   1.000
_cell.length_b   1.000
_cell.length_c   1.000
_cell.angle_alpha   90.00
_cell.angle_beta   90.00
_cell.angle_gamma   90.00
#
_symmetry.space_group_name_H-M   'P 1'
#
loop_
_entity.id
_entity.type
_entity.pdbx_description
1 polymer ?
#
loop_
_entity_poly.entity_id
_entity_poly.type
_entity_poly.pdbx_seq_one_letter_code
_entity_poly.pdbx_strand_id
1 'polypeptide(L)'
;MKIVVCVKEIPDPEIASSVFRVDEAAKKVMPLPGTRFVMSPFDEQAVELALRIKDALGEGSVTLLSLGAETVRSIVKHGLSLGADDAVTLVDPVFDDGDSYTTARALAAAIRRMGDVDLVLAGRQAADGDAGVVGCGIAELLGFPAVTFAMDVAVTDGMLVVERALGDGSEIVEVPMPAVVTVSHEVGKVRHASLRETMKAARKPVAAWTPEELGLIPSDLGARGARRVLERLYVPVNDVQCEYIIGETPEELAGNLVDRLSAARLI
;
A
#
# COMPACT_ATOMS: atom_id res chain seq x y z
N MET A 1 23.08 -2.63 0.12
CA MET A 1 21.92 -1.73 -0.01
C MET A 1 20.92 -2.03 1.09
N LYS A 2 20.39 -1.01 1.76
CA LYS A 2 19.39 -1.14 2.83
C LYS A 2 18.02 -0.65 2.34
N ILE A 3 17.10 -1.57 2.19
CA ILE A 3 15.75 -1.30 1.64
C ILE A 3 14.73 -1.40 2.78
N VAL A 4 13.86 -0.42 2.91
CA VAL A 4 12.70 -0.44 3.82
C VAL A 4 11.44 -0.53 2.98
N VAL A 5 10.56 -1.49 3.31
CA VAL A 5 9.26 -1.63 2.66
C VAL A 5 8.16 -1.34 3.65
N CYS A 6 7.38 -0.29 3.40
CA CYS A 6 6.20 0.03 4.19
C CYS A 6 5.05 -0.89 3.77
N VAL A 7 4.42 -1.58 4.72
CA VAL A 7 3.34 -2.52 4.46
C VAL A 7 2.15 -2.25 5.37
N LYS A 8 0.93 -2.39 4.83
CA LYS A 8 -0.32 -2.15 5.54
C LYS A 8 -1.17 -3.41 5.62
N GLU A 9 -1.73 -3.66 6.79
CA GLU A 9 -2.79 -4.66 6.97
C GLU A 9 -4.13 -4.08 6.54
N ILE A 10 -4.86 -4.81 5.72
CA ILE A 10 -6.19 -4.45 5.23
C ILE A 10 -7.14 -5.65 5.32
N PRO A 11 -8.46 -5.45 5.38
CA PRO A 11 -9.40 -6.51 5.10
C PRO A 11 -9.14 -7.09 3.72
N ASP A 12 -9.26 -8.41 3.57
CA ASP A 12 -9.04 -9.09 2.30
C ASP A 12 -9.94 -8.47 1.20
N PRO A 13 -9.38 -7.87 0.14
CA PRO A 13 -10.18 -7.20 -0.89
C PRO A 13 -11.04 -8.15 -1.73
N GLU A 14 -10.81 -9.46 -1.65
CA GLU A 14 -11.64 -10.47 -2.32
C GLU A 14 -12.93 -10.79 -1.56
N ILE A 15 -13.12 -10.22 -0.36
CA ILE A 15 -14.37 -10.38 0.40
C ILE A 15 -15.51 -9.69 -0.35
N ALA A 16 -16.61 -10.41 -0.52
CA ALA A 16 -17.78 -9.86 -1.17
C ALA A 16 -18.26 -8.56 -0.50
N SER A 17 -18.54 -7.53 -1.28
CA SER A 17 -18.99 -6.21 -0.78
C SER A 17 -20.26 -6.29 0.08
N SER A 18 -21.10 -7.32 -0.15
CA SER A 18 -22.33 -7.57 0.62
C SER A 18 -22.10 -7.90 2.11
N VAL A 19 -20.86 -8.29 2.49
CA VAL A 19 -20.53 -8.59 3.89
C VAL A 19 -19.94 -7.40 4.64
N PHE A 20 -19.59 -6.31 3.94
CA PHE A 20 -19.15 -5.09 4.59
C PHE A 20 -20.31 -4.35 5.23
N ARG A 21 -20.10 -3.94 6.47
CA ARG A 21 -21.03 -3.06 7.19
C ARG A 21 -20.32 -1.81 7.61
N VAL A 22 -21.03 -0.70 7.61
CA VAL A 22 -20.54 0.60 8.05
C VAL A 22 -21.30 0.98 9.31
N ASP A 23 -20.58 1.30 10.37
CA ASP A 23 -21.12 2.06 11.49
C ASP A 23 -21.00 3.55 11.15
N GLU A 24 -22.09 4.15 10.69
CA GLU A 24 -22.10 5.57 10.29
C GLU A 24 -21.85 6.51 11.47
N ALA A 25 -22.26 6.13 12.68
CA ALA A 25 -22.06 6.92 13.88
C ALA A 25 -20.59 6.91 14.33
N ALA A 26 -19.98 5.75 14.34
CA ALA A 26 -18.56 5.59 14.63
C ALA A 26 -17.66 5.92 13.43
N LYS A 27 -18.24 6.08 12.22
CA LYS A 27 -17.54 6.30 10.94
C LYS A 27 -16.47 5.23 10.67
N LYS A 28 -16.81 3.98 10.95
CA LYS A 28 -15.90 2.84 10.82
C LYS A 28 -16.52 1.73 9.98
N VAL A 29 -15.67 1.08 9.18
CA VAL A 29 -16.04 -0.20 8.57
C VAL A 29 -16.01 -1.26 9.66
N MET A 30 -17.08 -2.01 9.79
CA MET A 30 -17.23 -3.09 10.76
C MET A 30 -16.91 -4.43 10.08
N PRO A 31 -15.72 -5.00 10.32
CA PRO A 31 -15.42 -6.33 9.81
C PRO A 31 -16.34 -7.35 10.48
N LEU A 32 -16.89 -8.28 9.69
CA LEU A 32 -17.65 -9.39 10.25
C LEU A 32 -16.72 -10.36 10.99
N PRO A 33 -17.23 -11.13 11.97
CA PRO A 33 -16.49 -12.21 12.59
C PRO A 33 -15.95 -13.17 11.54
N GLY A 34 -14.65 -13.46 11.57
CA GLY A 34 -13.98 -14.30 10.59
C GLY A 34 -13.45 -13.58 9.33
N THR A 35 -13.59 -12.25 9.26
CA THR A 35 -12.92 -11.47 8.21
C THR A 35 -11.42 -11.74 8.25
N ARG A 36 -10.86 -12.19 7.13
CA ARG A 36 -9.43 -12.33 6.95
C ARG A 36 -8.81 -10.96 6.73
N PHE A 37 -7.67 -10.72 7.37
CA PHE A 37 -6.82 -9.56 7.11
C PHE A 37 -5.57 -10.01 6.38
N VAL A 38 -5.13 -9.22 5.40
CA VAL A 38 -4.00 -9.52 4.52
C VAL A 38 -3.12 -8.29 4.37
N MET A 39 -1.91 -8.48 3.84
CA MET A 39 -1.09 -7.37 3.35
C MET A 39 -1.76 -6.75 2.13
N SER A 40 -1.76 -5.42 2.02
CA SER A 40 -2.26 -4.75 0.82
C SER A 40 -1.57 -5.31 -0.43
N PRO A 41 -2.30 -5.66 -1.50
CA PRO A 41 -1.72 -6.23 -2.72
C PRO A 41 -0.62 -5.37 -3.34
N PHE A 42 -0.74 -4.04 -3.27
CA PHE A 42 0.31 -3.13 -3.74
C PHE A 42 1.58 -3.20 -2.87
N ASP A 43 1.42 -3.46 -1.57
CA ASP A 43 2.56 -3.62 -0.68
C ASP A 43 3.23 -4.99 -0.88
N GLU A 44 2.48 -6.03 -1.22
CA GLU A 44 3.07 -7.31 -1.65
C GLU A 44 3.93 -7.15 -2.91
N GLN A 45 3.49 -6.33 -3.89
CA GLN A 45 4.29 -5.97 -5.06
C GLN A 45 5.57 -5.22 -4.65
N ALA A 46 5.47 -4.31 -3.66
CA ALA A 46 6.63 -3.58 -3.15
C ALA A 46 7.63 -4.52 -2.44
N VAL A 47 7.16 -5.52 -1.69
CA VAL A 47 8.00 -6.55 -1.09
C VAL A 47 8.68 -7.38 -2.18
N GLU A 48 7.95 -7.83 -3.19
CA GLU A 48 8.52 -8.61 -4.30
C GLU A 48 9.61 -7.80 -5.03
N LEU A 49 9.34 -6.52 -5.33
CA LEU A 49 10.31 -5.65 -6.00
C LEU A 49 11.57 -5.47 -5.15
N ALA A 50 11.44 -5.24 -3.83
CA ALA A 50 12.58 -5.17 -2.92
C ALA A 50 13.44 -6.43 -2.95
N LEU A 51 12.80 -7.59 -2.97
CA LEU A 51 13.48 -8.88 -3.01
C LEU A 51 14.17 -9.13 -4.36
N ARG A 52 13.56 -8.71 -5.48
CA ARG A 52 14.20 -8.77 -6.81
C ARG A 52 15.44 -7.88 -6.88
N ILE A 53 15.38 -6.66 -6.35
CA ILE A 53 16.53 -5.76 -6.27
C ILE A 53 17.66 -6.41 -5.44
N LYS A 54 17.33 -6.95 -4.26
CA LYS A 54 18.29 -7.63 -3.41
C LYS A 54 18.91 -8.85 -4.10
N ASP A 55 18.11 -9.68 -4.78
CA ASP A 55 18.57 -10.84 -5.51
C ASP A 55 19.50 -10.45 -6.66
N ALA A 56 19.19 -9.40 -7.39
CA ALA A 56 20.01 -8.90 -8.49
C ALA A 56 21.37 -8.35 -8.02
N LEU A 57 21.39 -7.68 -6.86
CA LEU A 57 22.63 -7.16 -6.26
C LEU A 57 23.47 -8.25 -5.60
N GLY A 58 22.88 -9.38 -5.22
CA GLY A 58 23.53 -10.45 -4.47
C GLY A 58 23.84 -10.10 -3.02
N GLU A 59 23.55 -8.88 -2.57
CA GLU A 59 23.76 -8.37 -1.22
C GLU A 59 22.71 -7.32 -0.83
N GLY A 60 22.61 -7.02 0.45
CA GLY A 60 21.70 -6.02 0.99
C GLY A 60 20.70 -6.59 1.98
N SER A 61 19.85 -5.74 2.52
CA SER A 61 18.81 -6.12 3.49
C SER A 61 17.48 -5.49 3.16
N VAL A 62 16.40 -6.24 3.41
CA VAL A 62 15.01 -5.79 3.26
C VAL A 62 14.35 -5.82 4.63
N THR A 63 13.95 -4.65 5.14
CA THR A 63 13.24 -4.50 6.41
C THR A 63 11.80 -4.07 6.14
N LEU A 64 10.85 -4.81 6.70
CA LEU A 64 9.43 -4.45 6.63
C LEU A 64 9.10 -3.46 7.74
N LEU A 65 8.32 -2.44 7.43
CA LEU A 65 7.82 -1.47 8.39
C LEU A 65 6.30 -1.37 8.30
N SER A 66 5.61 -1.60 9.42
CA SER A 66 4.15 -1.53 9.47
C SER A 66 3.68 -0.71 10.68
N LEU A 67 2.62 0.06 10.48
CA LEU A 67 1.92 0.80 11.53
C LEU A 67 0.47 0.30 11.59
N GLY A 68 0.01 -0.05 12.79
CA GLY A 68 -1.36 -0.51 13.01
C GLY A 68 -1.55 -1.19 14.35
N ALA A 69 -2.62 -1.99 14.47
CA ALA A 69 -2.91 -2.79 15.66
C ALA A 69 -1.94 -3.98 15.80
N GLU A 70 -2.00 -4.70 16.91
CA GLU A 70 -1.18 -5.91 17.15
C GLU A 70 -1.31 -6.98 16.04
N THR A 71 -2.40 -6.97 15.30
CA THR A 71 -2.69 -7.88 14.19
C THR A 71 -1.72 -7.72 13.02
N VAL A 72 -1.09 -6.54 12.84
CA VAL A 72 -0.09 -6.28 11.78
C VAL A 72 1.10 -7.23 11.84
N ARG A 73 1.31 -7.89 12.98
CA ARG A 73 2.34 -8.94 13.11
C ARG A 73 2.14 -10.08 12.12
N SER A 74 0.90 -10.37 11.74
CA SER A 74 0.58 -11.43 10.79
C SER A 74 1.13 -11.13 9.39
N ILE A 75 0.91 -9.92 8.90
CA ILE A 75 1.37 -9.51 7.57
C ILE A 75 2.89 -9.34 7.49
N VAL A 76 3.53 -8.81 8.55
CA VAL A 76 5.00 -8.73 8.54
C VAL A 76 5.63 -10.12 8.62
N LYS A 77 5.01 -11.09 9.32
CA LYS A 77 5.44 -12.49 9.31
C LYS A 77 5.29 -13.13 7.92
N HIS A 78 4.21 -12.79 7.21
CA HIS A 78 4.04 -13.18 5.83
C HIS A 78 5.18 -12.63 4.95
N GLY A 79 5.46 -11.34 4.98
CA GLY A 79 6.56 -10.75 4.22
C GLY A 79 7.95 -11.30 4.60
N LEU A 80 8.19 -11.63 5.88
CA LEU A 80 9.39 -12.34 6.33
C LEU A 80 9.48 -13.74 5.72
N SER A 81 8.34 -14.41 5.49
CA SER A 81 8.33 -15.72 4.83
C SER A 81 8.61 -15.66 3.34
N LEU A 82 8.34 -14.53 2.69
CA LEU A 82 8.70 -14.28 1.30
C LEU A 82 10.21 -14.04 1.12
N GLY A 83 10.94 -13.68 2.17
CA GLY A 83 12.41 -13.51 2.12
C GLY A 83 12.94 -12.21 2.71
N ALA A 84 12.09 -11.36 3.28
CA ALA A 84 12.55 -10.17 4.01
C ALA A 84 13.41 -10.56 5.22
N ASP A 85 14.40 -9.71 5.54
CA ASP A 85 15.38 -10.00 6.57
C ASP A 85 14.86 -9.68 7.96
N ASP A 86 14.25 -8.51 8.13
CA ASP A 86 13.79 -7.98 9.40
C ASP A 86 12.41 -7.34 9.29
N ALA A 87 11.78 -7.09 10.43
CA ALA A 87 10.53 -6.37 10.50
C ALA A 87 10.44 -5.50 11.76
N VAL A 88 9.85 -4.32 11.60
CA VAL A 88 9.53 -3.37 12.66
C VAL A 88 8.05 -3.04 12.60
N THR A 89 7.40 -3.01 13.75
CA THR A 89 6.00 -2.59 13.89
C THR A 89 5.88 -1.37 14.79
N LEU A 90 4.98 -0.47 14.44
CA LEU A 90 4.59 0.67 15.24
C LEU A 90 3.16 0.37 15.75
N VAL A 91 3.09 -0.05 17.01
CA VAL A 91 1.83 -0.49 17.63
C VAL A 91 1.62 0.29 18.91
N ASP A 92 0.72 1.27 18.85
CA ASP A 92 0.30 2.06 20.01
C ASP A 92 -1.05 2.72 19.71
N PRO A 93 -2.00 2.77 20.67
CA PRO A 93 -3.29 3.44 20.48
C PRO A 93 -3.20 4.91 20.05
N VAL A 94 -2.07 5.57 20.31
CA VAL A 94 -1.85 6.97 19.89
C VAL A 94 -1.85 7.15 18.38
N PHE A 95 -1.57 6.09 17.61
CA PHE A 95 -1.59 6.10 16.16
C PHE A 95 -3.00 5.93 15.57
N ASP A 96 -3.98 5.53 16.38
CA ASP A 96 -5.33 5.20 15.91
C ASP A 96 -6.05 6.43 15.33
N ASP A 97 -6.91 6.16 14.36
CA ASP A 97 -7.77 7.14 13.68
C ASP A 97 -6.99 8.32 13.04
N GLY A 98 -5.71 8.10 12.75
CA GLY A 98 -4.87 9.04 12.02
C GLY A 98 -5.21 9.10 10.53
N ASP A 99 -4.77 10.18 9.90
CA ASP A 99 -4.83 10.34 8.45
C ASP A 99 -3.50 9.96 7.77
N SER A 100 -3.45 10.12 6.45
CA SER A 100 -2.24 9.83 5.67
C SER A 100 -1.02 10.66 6.11
N TYR A 101 -1.25 11.87 6.63
CA TYR A 101 -0.16 12.74 7.10
C TYR A 101 0.47 12.20 8.38
N THR A 102 -0.35 11.87 9.39
CA THR A 102 0.15 11.32 10.66
C THR A 102 0.78 9.95 10.47
N THR A 103 0.24 9.13 9.55
CA THR A 103 0.84 7.85 9.14
C THR A 103 2.21 8.06 8.52
N ALA A 104 2.34 8.95 7.52
CA ALA A 104 3.61 9.25 6.88
C ALA A 104 4.64 9.79 7.89
N ARG A 105 4.21 10.61 8.85
CA ARG A 105 5.05 11.16 9.91
C ARG A 105 5.64 10.08 10.82
N ALA A 106 4.81 9.14 11.26
CA ALA A 106 5.25 8.02 12.09
C ALA A 106 6.23 7.10 11.34
N LEU A 107 5.91 6.74 10.09
CA LEU A 107 6.77 5.92 9.25
C LEU A 107 8.09 6.61 8.94
N ALA A 108 8.08 7.90 8.59
CA ALA A 108 9.30 8.68 8.34
C ALA A 108 10.20 8.77 9.59
N ALA A 109 9.62 8.91 10.79
CA ALA A 109 10.40 8.89 12.03
C ALA A 109 11.07 7.53 12.28
N ALA A 110 10.35 6.43 12.02
CA ALA A 110 10.90 5.10 12.11
C ALA A 110 12.03 4.86 11.08
N ILE A 111 11.88 5.33 9.85
CA ILE A 111 12.91 5.23 8.81
C ILE A 111 14.16 6.03 9.21
N ARG A 112 14.00 7.25 9.75
CA ARG A 112 15.13 8.02 10.29
C ARG A 112 15.88 7.29 11.41
N ARG A 113 15.13 6.63 12.31
CA ARG A 113 15.72 5.82 13.39
C ARG A 113 16.50 4.62 12.87
N MET A 114 16.07 4.02 11.75
CA MET A 114 16.80 2.93 11.11
C MET A 114 18.16 3.35 10.58
N GLY A 115 18.32 4.63 10.18
CA GLY A 115 19.55 5.21 9.63
C GLY A 115 20.04 4.52 8.35
N ASP A 116 20.82 5.20 7.56
CA ASP A 116 21.50 4.69 6.35
C ASP A 116 20.58 3.86 5.41
N VAL A 117 19.34 4.33 5.23
CA VAL A 117 18.38 3.72 4.32
C VAL A 117 18.62 4.25 2.92
N ASP A 118 18.84 3.36 1.95
CA ASP A 118 19.10 3.70 0.56
C ASP A 118 17.81 3.83 -0.26
N LEU A 119 16.82 2.96 0.04
CA LEU A 119 15.56 2.91 -0.70
C LEU A 119 14.39 2.64 0.25
N VAL A 120 13.35 3.43 0.12
CA VAL A 120 12.05 3.18 0.75
C VAL A 120 11.06 2.80 -0.35
N LEU A 121 10.44 1.63 -0.21
CA LEU A 121 9.34 1.20 -1.07
C LEU A 121 8.01 1.23 -0.30
N ALA A 122 6.95 1.59 -0.98
CA ALA A 122 5.58 1.49 -0.50
C ALA A 122 4.67 1.16 -1.67
N GLY A 123 3.56 0.49 -1.45
CA GLY A 123 2.53 0.38 -2.47
C GLY A 123 2.07 1.78 -2.93
N ARG A 124 1.69 1.92 -4.19
CA ARG A 124 1.17 3.20 -4.71
C ARG A 124 -0.02 3.71 -3.88
N GLN A 125 -0.77 2.81 -3.30
CA GLN A 125 -1.93 3.06 -2.44
C GLN A 125 -2.22 1.81 -1.60
N ALA A 126 -3.04 1.92 -0.56
CA ALA A 126 -3.60 0.78 0.14
C ALA A 126 -5.00 0.47 -0.41
N ALA A 127 -5.29 -0.81 -0.71
CA ALA A 127 -6.51 -1.21 -1.40
C ALA A 127 -7.81 -1.07 -0.56
N ASP A 128 -7.71 -0.63 0.70
CA ASP A 128 -8.87 -0.36 1.56
C ASP A 128 -9.37 1.09 1.53
N GLY A 129 -8.52 2.03 1.12
CA GLY A 129 -8.87 3.44 1.19
C GLY A 129 -8.32 4.31 0.06
N ASP A 130 -7.49 3.74 -0.81
CA ASP A 130 -6.94 4.31 -2.05
C ASP A 130 -6.39 5.76 -1.92
N ALA A 131 -5.88 6.13 -0.74
CA ALA A 131 -5.42 7.49 -0.50
C ALA A 131 -4.22 7.91 -1.38
N GLY A 132 -3.30 6.98 -1.68
CA GLY A 132 -2.20 7.14 -2.64
C GLY A 132 -1.13 8.18 -2.29
N VAL A 133 -1.09 8.70 -1.05
CA VAL A 133 -0.22 9.84 -0.70
C VAL A 133 0.79 9.55 0.41
N VAL A 134 0.72 8.39 1.07
CA VAL A 134 1.62 8.09 2.22
C VAL A 134 3.07 8.00 1.77
N GLY A 135 3.37 7.30 0.65
CA GLY A 135 4.74 7.21 0.12
C GLY A 135 5.33 8.58 -0.22
N CYS A 136 4.57 9.44 -0.90
CA CYS A 136 4.99 10.81 -1.18
C CYS A 136 5.17 11.65 0.10
N GLY A 137 4.28 11.45 1.09
CA GLY A 137 4.41 12.10 2.40
C GLY A 137 5.67 11.68 3.16
N ILE A 138 6.05 10.40 3.08
CA ILE A 138 7.32 9.90 3.64
C ILE A 138 8.50 10.58 2.96
N ALA A 139 8.50 10.66 1.62
CA ALA A 139 9.55 11.29 0.84
C ALA A 139 9.75 12.76 1.24
N GLU A 140 8.69 13.53 1.29
CA GLU A 140 8.70 14.94 1.69
C GLU A 140 9.26 15.10 3.10
N LEU A 141 8.77 14.31 4.05
CA LEU A 141 9.22 14.38 5.44
C LEU A 141 10.67 13.95 5.63
N LEU A 142 11.20 13.06 4.80
CA LEU A 142 12.61 12.64 4.82
C LEU A 142 13.52 13.58 4.04
N GLY A 143 12.97 14.39 3.13
CA GLY A 143 13.74 15.18 2.17
C GLY A 143 14.36 14.31 1.07
N PHE A 144 13.73 13.17 0.75
CA PHE A 144 14.19 12.25 -0.30
C PHE A 144 13.42 12.52 -1.60
N PRO A 145 14.07 12.36 -2.77
CA PRO A 145 13.35 12.34 -4.03
C PRO A 145 12.33 11.21 -4.06
N ALA A 146 11.22 11.42 -4.79
CA ALA A 146 10.15 10.45 -4.92
C ALA A 146 9.90 10.09 -6.38
N VAL A 147 9.79 8.79 -6.68
CA VAL A 147 9.27 8.28 -7.96
C VAL A 147 8.03 7.44 -7.70
N THR A 148 6.96 7.71 -8.43
CA THR A 148 5.67 7.06 -8.19
C THR A 148 5.31 6.06 -9.30
N PHE A 149 4.45 5.08 -8.96
CA PHE A 149 3.90 4.09 -9.91
C PHE A 149 4.96 3.19 -10.57
N ALA A 150 6.02 2.83 -9.84
CA ALA A 150 7.06 1.96 -10.37
C ALA A 150 6.52 0.58 -10.75
N MET A 151 6.92 0.11 -11.92
CA MET A 151 6.70 -1.26 -12.41
C MET A 151 7.97 -2.09 -12.26
N ASP A 152 9.14 -1.45 -12.40
CA ASP A 152 10.44 -2.08 -12.19
C ASP A 152 11.46 -1.07 -11.65
N VAL A 153 12.47 -1.58 -10.95
CA VAL A 153 13.59 -0.77 -10.42
C VAL A 153 14.89 -1.56 -10.55
N ALA A 154 15.83 -0.97 -11.25
CA ALA A 154 17.21 -1.44 -11.31
C ALA A 154 18.15 -0.49 -10.57
N VAL A 155 19.29 -1.02 -10.13
CA VAL A 155 20.39 -0.21 -9.55
C VAL A 155 21.56 -0.23 -10.51
N THR A 156 21.96 0.95 -10.98
CA THR A 156 23.06 1.11 -11.94
C THR A 156 23.92 2.30 -11.53
N ASP A 157 25.22 2.10 -11.40
CA ASP A 157 26.19 3.17 -11.08
C ASP A 157 25.82 4.01 -9.83
N GLY A 158 25.19 3.38 -8.82
CA GLY A 158 24.78 4.06 -7.59
C GLY A 158 23.49 4.89 -7.71
N MET A 159 22.80 4.80 -8.85
CA MET A 159 21.49 5.41 -9.11
C MET A 159 20.40 4.34 -9.18
N LEU A 160 19.18 4.73 -8.89
CA LEU A 160 18.00 3.92 -9.20
C LEU A 160 17.51 4.28 -10.59
N VAL A 161 17.30 3.28 -11.41
CA VAL A 161 16.63 3.38 -12.73
C VAL A 161 15.25 2.79 -12.56
N VAL A 162 14.23 3.64 -12.57
CA VAL A 162 12.84 3.27 -12.27
C VAL A 162 12.01 3.35 -13.54
N GLU A 163 11.42 2.24 -13.94
CA GLU A 163 10.37 2.23 -14.96
C GLU A 163 9.02 2.44 -14.25
N ARG A 164 8.30 3.50 -14.62
CA ARG A 164 7.01 3.85 -14.04
C ARG A 164 5.88 3.82 -15.05
N ALA A 165 4.69 3.37 -14.59
CA ALA A 165 3.48 3.33 -15.40
C ALA A 165 2.91 4.73 -15.62
N LEU A 166 2.48 5.01 -16.85
CA LEU A 166 1.67 6.15 -17.24
C LEU A 166 0.34 5.67 -17.85
N GLY A 167 -0.59 6.58 -18.11
CA GLY A 167 -1.90 6.23 -18.68
C GLY A 167 -1.83 5.68 -20.10
N ASP A 168 -0.78 6.00 -20.83
CA ASP A 168 -0.57 5.68 -22.25
C ASP A 168 0.79 5.02 -22.54
N GLY A 169 1.48 4.55 -21.50
CA GLY A 169 2.79 3.90 -21.67
C GLY A 169 3.59 3.83 -20.38
N SER A 170 4.91 3.90 -20.50
CA SER A 170 5.83 3.99 -19.36
C SER A 170 6.91 5.05 -19.61
N GLU A 171 7.55 5.48 -18.55
CA GLU A 171 8.76 6.30 -18.62
C GLU A 171 9.85 5.74 -17.71
N ILE A 172 11.10 6.00 -18.05
CA ILE A 172 12.26 5.63 -17.25
C ILE A 172 12.79 6.88 -16.56
N VAL A 173 12.90 6.80 -15.23
CA VAL A 173 13.39 7.89 -14.37
C VAL A 173 14.64 7.44 -13.65
N GLU A 174 15.74 8.19 -13.80
CA GLU A 174 16.94 8.00 -12.99
C GLU A 174 16.88 8.90 -11.77
N VAL A 175 17.12 8.34 -10.59
CA VAL A 175 17.04 9.06 -9.32
C VAL A 175 18.18 8.66 -8.38
N PRO A 176 18.86 9.65 -7.72
CA PRO A 176 19.91 9.34 -6.76
C PRO A 176 19.32 8.74 -5.47
N MET A 177 20.09 7.87 -4.82
CA MET A 177 19.79 7.38 -3.47
C MET A 177 20.27 8.41 -2.41
N PRO A 178 19.59 8.48 -1.25
CA PRO A 178 18.39 7.74 -0.88
C PRO A 178 17.13 8.26 -1.58
N ALA A 179 16.17 7.37 -1.86
CA ALA A 179 14.92 7.73 -2.54
C ALA A 179 13.71 6.96 -1.99
N VAL A 180 12.51 7.47 -2.26
CA VAL A 180 11.24 6.78 -2.02
C VAL A 180 10.61 6.43 -3.36
N VAL A 181 10.19 5.18 -3.52
CA VAL A 181 9.51 4.71 -4.72
C VAL A 181 8.18 4.09 -4.35
N THR A 182 7.09 4.54 -4.98
CA THR A 182 5.79 3.89 -4.81
C THR A 182 5.55 2.90 -5.93
N VAL A 183 5.08 1.71 -5.58
CA VAL A 183 5.06 0.53 -6.45
C VAL A 183 3.65 0.26 -6.94
N SER A 184 3.52 0.07 -8.25
CA SER A 184 2.27 -0.27 -8.91
C SER A 184 2.02 -1.78 -8.92
N HIS A 185 0.89 -2.22 -9.46
CA HIS A 185 0.53 -3.64 -9.53
C HIS A 185 1.16 -4.35 -10.73
N GLU A 186 1.78 -3.63 -11.64
CA GLU A 186 2.39 -4.16 -12.87
C GLU A 186 3.76 -4.81 -12.65
N VAL A 187 4.31 -4.83 -11.44
CA VAL A 187 5.55 -5.56 -11.11
C VAL A 187 5.44 -7.05 -11.47
N GLY A 188 4.24 -7.59 -11.38
CA GLY A 188 3.92 -8.92 -11.87
C GLY A 188 3.77 -9.96 -10.75
N LYS A 189 4.18 -11.20 -11.02
CA LYS A 189 3.91 -12.31 -10.11
C LYS A 189 4.76 -12.21 -8.83
N VAL A 190 4.10 -12.17 -7.68
CA VAL A 190 4.72 -12.26 -6.37
C VAL A 190 5.16 -13.71 -6.09
N ARG A 191 6.33 -13.89 -5.47
CA ARG A 191 6.84 -15.20 -5.06
C ARG A 191 5.99 -15.80 -3.95
N HIS A 192 6.01 -17.12 -3.83
CA HIS A 192 5.32 -17.84 -2.75
C HIS A 192 6.32 -18.38 -1.74
N ALA A 193 5.96 -18.26 -0.45
CA ALA A 193 6.75 -18.87 0.62
C ALA A 193 6.53 -20.40 0.67
N SER A 194 7.61 -21.16 0.86
CA SER A 194 7.50 -22.56 1.20
C SER A 194 7.05 -22.73 2.67
N LEU A 195 6.54 -23.91 3.02
CA LEU A 195 6.19 -24.23 4.40
C LEU A 195 7.38 -24.03 5.35
N ARG A 196 8.59 -24.40 4.90
CA ARG A 196 9.82 -24.24 5.67
C ARG A 196 10.13 -22.77 5.97
N GLU A 197 9.98 -21.89 4.99
CA GLU A 197 10.19 -20.46 5.13
C GLU A 197 9.14 -19.83 6.04
N THR A 198 7.88 -20.23 5.91
CA THR A 198 6.80 -19.80 6.81
C THR A 198 7.09 -20.18 8.26
N MET A 199 7.53 -21.43 8.51
CA MET A 199 7.92 -21.88 9.86
C MET A 199 9.13 -21.10 10.40
N LYS A 200 10.13 -20.80 9.56
CA LYS A 200 11.28 -19.98 9.92
C LYS A 200 10.85 -18.55 10.27
N ALA A 201 10.04 -17.94 9.44
CA ALA A 201 9.52 -16.57 9.64
C ALA A 201 8.69 -16.46 10.93
N ALA A 202 7.88 -17.46 11.26
CA ALA A 202 7.10 -17.49 12.50
C ALA A 202 7.97 -17.32 13.76
N ARG A 203 9.22 -17.80 13.73
CA ARG A 203 10.17 -17.74 14.86
C ARG A 203 11.04 -16.49 14.86
N LYS A 204 11.15 -15.74 13.75
CA LYS A 204 11.93 -14.50 13.70
C LYS A 204 11.35 -13.46 14.68
N PRO A 205 12.17 -12.76 15.46
CA PRO A 205 11.70 -11.62 16.26
C PRO A 205 11.15 -10.52 15.35
N VAL A 206 10.18 -9.79 15.83
CA VAL A 206 9.67 -8.56 15.21
C VAL A 206 9.84 -7.45 16.24
N ALA A 207 10.64 -6.45 15.91
CA ALA A 207 10.82 -5.30 16.77
C ALA A 207 9.53 -4.47 16.81
N ALA A 208 9.16 -3.99 17.99
CA ALA A 208 8.08 -3.04 18.16
C ALA A 208 8.67 -1.74 18.72
N TRP A 209 8.38 -0.62 18.09
CA TRP A 209 8.86 0.68 18.55
C TRP A 209 7.70 1.56 19.00
N THR A 210 7.92 2.26 20.11
CA THR A 210 6.94 3.18 20.68
C THR A 210 7.11 4.59 20.12
N PRO A 211 6.10 5.47 20.25
CA PRO A 211 6.21 6.87 19.86
C PRO A 211 7.38 7.59 20.53
N GLU A 212 7.63 7.31 21.83
CA GLU A 212 8.73 7.91 22.60
C GLU A 212 10.09 7.52 22.03
N GLU A 213 10.26 6.25 21.67
CA GLU A 213 11.50 5.77 21.03
C GLU A 213 11.76 6.42 19.67
N LEU A 214 10.70 6.89 19.01
CA LEU A 214 10.77 7.61 17.74
C LEU A 214 10.91 9.13 17.92
N GLY A 215 10.89 9.63 19.17
CA GLY A 215 10.90 11.05 19.46
C GLY A 215 9.64 11.79 18.99
N LEU A 216 8.52 11.06 18.90
CA LEU A 216 7.26 11.61 18.43
C LEU A 216 6.41 12.13 19.58
N ILE A 217 5.75 13.26 19.37
CA ILE A 217 4.87 13.89 20.32
C ILE A 217 3.44 13.37 20.11
N PRO A 218 2.78 12.81 21.14
CA PRO A 218 1.43 12.22 21.01
C PRO A 218 0.37 13.17 20.42
N SER A 219 0.50 14.48 20.64
CA SER A 219 -0.43 15.48 20.05
C SER A 219 -0.34 15.58 18.52
N ASP A 220 0.73 15.08 17.92
CA ASP A 220 1.02 15.17 16.49
C ASP A 220 0.68 13.86 15.75
N LEU A 221 0.10 12.90 16.46
CA LEU A 221 -0.17 11.54 15.99
C LEU A 221 -1.67 11.21 16.02
N GLY A 222 -2.04 10.16 15.30
CA GLY A 222 -3.40 9.65 15.26
C GLY A 222 -4.42 10.73 14.94
N ALA A 223 -5.59 10.62 15.55
CA ALA A 223 -6.68 11.58 15.35
C ALA A 223 -6.32 13.01 15.78
N ARG A 224 -5.41 13.17 16.77
CA ARG A 224 -5.03 14.50 17.28
C ARG A 224 -4.15 15.29 16.33
N GLY A 225 -3.28 14.60 15.61
CA GLY A 225 -2.36 15.21 14.63
C GLY A 225 -2.92 15.23 13.21
N ALA A 226 -4.08 14.61 12.97
CA ALA A 226 -4.69 14.50 11.66
C ALA A 226 -5.05 15.88 11.07
N ARG A 227 -4.73 16.09 9.80
CA ARG A 227 -5.05 17.30 9.03
C ARG A 227 -6.36 17.17 8.25
N ARG A 228 -6.91 15.95 8.18
CA ARG A 228 -8.17 15.65 7.51
C ARG A 228 -9.11 15.00 8.51
N VAL A 229 -10.38 15.37 8.45
CA VAL A 229 -11.44 14.81 9.29
C VAL A 229 -12.39 14.05 8.38
N LEU A 230 -12.67 12.79 8.74
CA LEU A 230 -13.71 12.01 8.08
C LEU A 230 -15.08 12.52 8.54
N GLU A 231 -15.79 13.23 7.68
CA GLU A 231 -17.10 13.78 8.04
C GLU A 231 -18.21 12.73 8.01
N ARG A 232 -18.20 11.88 6.99
CA ARG A 232 -19.22 10.85 6.79
C ARG A 232 -18.63 9.60 6.15
N LEU A 233 -19.08 8.44 6.61
CA LEU A 233 -18.84 7.14 5.99
C LEU A 233 -20.17 6.41 5.86
N TYR A 234 -20.51 5.96 4.66
CA TYR A 234 -21.78 5.30 4.38
C TYR A 234 -21.64 4.32 3.22
N VAL A 235 -22.56 3.36 3.14
CA VAL A 235 -22.66 2.48 1.98
C VAL A 235 -23.51 3.21 0.94
N PRO A 236 -22.98 3.52 -0.26
CA PRO A 236 -23.77 4.17 -1.29
C PRO A 236 -24.90 3.24 -1.77
N VAL A 237 -26.08 3.77 -1.88
CA VAL A 237 -27.20 3.08 -2.51
C VAL A 237 -27.18 3.46 -3.99
N ASN A 238 -26.81 2.49 -4.82
CA ASN A 238 -26.87 2.64 -6.28
C ASN A 238 -28.23 2.13 -6.78
N ASP A 239 -29.16 3.02 -7.00
CA ASP A 239 -30.42 2.73 -7.68
C ASP A 239 -30.21 2.87 -9.19
N VAL A 240 -29.40 2.00 -9.75
CA VAL A 240 -29.11 1.98 -11.18
C VAL A 240 -30.18 1.13 -11.88
N GLN A 241 -30.99 1.79 -12.72
CA GLN A 241 -31.89 1.10 -13.63
C GLN A 241 -31.13 0.72 -14.90
N CYS A 242 -30.98 -0.59 -15.14
CA CYS A 242 -30.43 -1.07 -16.40
C CYS A 242 -31.44 -0.89 -17.53
N GLU A 243 -31.03 -0.26 -18.61
CA GLU A 243 -31.75 -0.25 -19.87
C GLU A 243 -31.23 -1.38 -20.76
N TYR A 244 -32.12 -2.27 -21.16
CA TYR A 244 -31.78 -3.37 -22.08
C TYR A 244 -31.94 -2.90 -23.52
N ILE A 245 -30.89 -3.01 -24.31
CA ILE A 245 -30.93 -2.73 -25.74
C ILE A 245 -31.59 -3.92 -26.45
N ILE A 246 -32.63 -3.64 -27.22
CA ILE A 246 -33.41 -4.65 -27.93
C ILE A 246 -33.08 -4.55 -29.43
N GLY A 247 -32.98 -5.69 -30.13
CA GLY A 247 -32.77 -5.80 -31.57
C GLY A 247 -32.81 -7.25 -31.97
N GLU A 248 -33.19 -7.51 -33.23
CA GLU A 248 -33.32 -8.88 -33.80
C GLU A 248 -32.00 -9.40 -34.36
N THR A 249 -31.06 -8.48 -34.71
CA THR A 249 -29.75 -8.82 -35.26
C THR A 249 -28.63 -8.14 -34.44
N PRO A 250 -27.41 -8.67 -34.49
CA PRO A 250 -26.25 -8.01 -33.84
C PRO A 250 -26.01 -6.59 -34.35
N GLU A 251 -26.23 -6.35 -35.64
CA GLU A 251 -26.07 -5.04 -36.29
C GLU A 251 -27.09 -4.03 -35.74
N GLU A 252 -28.33 -4.47 -35.57
CA GLU A 252 -29.42 -3.64 -35.01
C GLU A 252 -29.16 -3.35 -33.54
N LEU A 253 -28.72 -4.35 -32.75
CA LEU A 253 -28.34 -4.14 -31.34
C LEU A 253 -27.21 -3.11 -31.22
N ALA A 254 -26.19 -3.19 -32.07
CA ALA A 254 -25.07 -2.25 -32.07
C ALA A 254 -25.52 -0.84 -32.47
N GLY A 255 -26.37 -0.69 -33.49
CA GLY A 255 -26.94 0.58 -33.91
C GLY A 255 -27.75 1.23 -32.77
N ASN A 256 -28.67 0.48 -32.19
CA ASN A 256 -29.53 0.97 -31.09
C ASN A 256 -28.70 1.36 -29.85
N LEU A 257 -27.60 0.65 -29.54
CA LEU A 257 -26.69 1.01 -28.47
C LEU A 257 -26.00 2.34 -28.76
N VAL A 258 -25.45 2.51 -29.98
CA VAL A 258 -24.79 3.77 -30.39
C VAL A 258 -25.77 4.94 -30.32
N ASP A 259 -27.00 4.78 -30.80
CA ASP A 259 -28.03 5.82 -30.74
C ASP A 259 -28.34 6.22 -29.29
N ARG A 260 -28.43 5.24 -28.37
CA ARG A 260 -28.67 5.50 -26.94
C ARG A 260 -27.49 6.23 -26.28
N LEU A 261 -26.26 5.80 -26.56
CA LEU A 261 -25.06 6.46 -26.04
C LEU A 261 -24.94 7.90 -26.56
N SER A 262 -25.21 8.12 -27.85
CA SER A 262 -25.23 9.46 -28.46
C SER A 262 -26.33 10.34 -27.84
N ALA A 263 -27.55 9.81 -27.67
CA ALA A 263 -28.64 10.54 -27.04
C ALA A 263 -28.32 10.94 -25.58
N ALA A 264 -27.58 10.07 -24.87
CA ALA A 264 -27.07 10.34 -23.51
C ALA A 264 -25.81 11.24 -23.48
N ARG A 265 -25.27 11.63 -24.64
CA ARG A 265 -24.02 12.40 -24.81
C ARG A 265 -22.80 11.74 -24.14
N LEU A 266 -22.72 10.43 -24.23
CA LEU A 266 -21.61 9.63 -23.73
C LEU A 266 -20.56 9.35 -24.82
N ILE A 267 -20.96 9.51 -26.08
CA ILE A 267 -20.13 9.49 -27.30
C ILE A 267 -20.58 10.61 -28.22
#